data_81e11fa07a1d4c88531507a51f91f46f
#
_entry.id   81e11fa07a1d4c88531507a51f91f46f
#
_cell.length_a   1.000
_cell.length_b   1.000
_cell.length_c   1.000
_cell.angle_alpha   90.00
_cell.angle_beta   90.00
_cell.angle_gamma   90.00
#
_symmetry.space_group_name_H-M   'P 1'
#
loop_
_entity.id
_entity.type
_entity.pdbx_description
1 polymer ?
#
loop_
_entity_poly.entity_id
_entity_poly.type
_entity_poly.pdbx_seq_one_letter_code
_entity_poly.pdbx_strand_id
1 'polypeptide(L)'
;MTAAEPGSIDVGASLYGAGGRRIGTVDAVFADYVLVRTASLVPVDLYVPRAEVTTSADRLRVAVGRGEAYDRWHRPLKRAPHE
;
A
#
# COMPACT_ATOMS: atom_id res chain seq x y z
N MET A 1 -7.73 23.51 12.00
CA MET A 1 -7.27 22.17 11.81
C MET A 1 -6.56 22.04 10.46
N THR A 2 -5.52 21.36 10.46
CA THR A 2 -4.72 21.22 9.26
C THR A 2 -5.29 20.14 8.35
N ALA A 3 -5.46 20.48 7.12
CA ALA A 3 -5.87 19.47 6.16
C ALA A 3 -4.73 18.48 5.98
N ALA A 4 -5.08 17.25 5.74
CA ALA A 4 -4.09 16.25 5.41
C ALA A 4 -3.38 16.67 4.14
N GLU A 5 -2.08 16.47 4.11
CA GLU A 5 -1.33 16.80 2.93
C GLU A 5 -1.68 15.83 1.80
N PRO A 6 -1.70 16.32 0.57
CA PRO A 6 -1.91 15.43 -0.55
C PRO A 6 -0.89 14.32 -0.50
N GLY A 7 -1.33 13.10 -0.64
CA GLY A 7 -0.44 11.97 -0.62
C GLY A 7 -0.10 11.43 0.74
N SER A 8 -0.65 12.03 1.80
CA SER A 8 -0.46 11.48 3.14
C SER A 8 -1.06 10.09 3.24
N ILE A 9 -0.35 9.20 3.91
CA ILE A 9 -0.79 7.83 4.09
C ILE A 9 -0.84 7.55 5.58
N ASP A 10 -2.01 7.14 6.05
CA ASP A 10 -2.19 6.88 7.47
C ASP A 10 -2.25 5.39 7.74
N VAL A 11 -1.63 4.99 8.84
CA VAL A 11 -1.77 3.63 9.33
C VAL A 11 -3.25 3.39 9.64
N GLY A 12 -3.74 2.24 9.22
CA GLY A 12 -5.14 1.91 9.40
C GLY A 12 -6.02 2.21 8.21
N ALA A 13 -5.50 2.97 7.24
CA ALA A 13 -6.26 3.28 6.04
C ALA A 13 -6.36 2.05 5.15
N SER A 14 -7.45 1.96 4.41
CA SER A 14 -7.63 0.88 3.45
C SER A 14 -6.98 1.25 2.13
N LEU A 15 -6.39 0.25 1.48
CA LEU A 15 -5.79 0.41 0.16
C LEU A 15 -6.63 -0.33 -0.86
N TYR A 16 -6.94 0.35 -1.95
CA TYR A 16 -7.77 -0.21 -3.01
C TYR A 16 -6.95 -0.35 -4.29
N GLY A 17 -7.25 -1.36 -5.06
CA GLY A 17 -6.59 -1.57 -6.32
C GLY A 17 -7.47 -1.22 -7.51
N ALA A 18 -7.01 -1.59 -8.69
CA ALA A 18 -7.77 -1.41 -9.91
C ALA A 18 -9.12 -2.11 -9.77
N GLY A 19 -10.16 -1.45 -10.28
CA GLY A 19 -11.49 -2.01 -10.17
C GLY A 19 -12.18 -1.71 -8.86
N GLY A 20 -11.51 -1.01 -7.95
CA GLY A 20 -12.13 -0.61 -6.69
C GLY A 20 -12.14 -1.67 -5.61
N ARG A 21 -11.43 -2.75 -5.79
CA ARG A 21 -11.40 -3.82 -4.79
C ARG A 21 -10.39 -3.48 -3.71
N ARG A 22 -10.78 -3.73 -2.48
CA ARG A 22 -9.88 -3.49 -1.36
C ARG A 22 -8.77 -4.54 -1.37
N ILE A 23 -7.53 -4.05 -1.29
CA ILE A 23 -6.37 -4.92 -1.23
C ILE A 23 -6.05 -5.26 0.21
N GLY A 24 -6.07 -4.26 1.08
CA GLY A 24 -5.73 -4.50 2.47
C GLY A 24 -5.72 -3.21 3.27
N THR A 25 -5.04 -3.26 4.39
CA THR A 25 -4.99 -2.15 5.33
C THR A 25 -3.53 -1.76 5.55
N VAL A 26 -3.27 -0.47 5.59
CA VAL A 26 -1.93 0.03 5.86
C VAL A 26 -1.55 -0.31 7.29
N ASP A 27 -0.44 -1.03 7.44
CA ASP A 27 0.05 -1.47 8.73
C ASP A 27 1.21 -0.60 9.21
N ALA A 28 2.00 -0.08 8.30
CA ALA A 28 3.11 0.81 8.62
C ALA A 28 3.47 1.62 7.40
N VAL A 29 4.05 2.79 7.62
CA VAL A 29 4.46 3.69 6.55
C VAL A 29 5.94 3.97 6.70
N PHE A 30 6.69 3.74 5.64
CA PHE A 30 8.12 3.99 5.61
C PHE A 30 8.45 5.01 4.54
N ALA A 31 9.71 5.42 4.49
CA ALA A 31 10.12 6.44 3.53
C ALA A 31 9.93 5.99 2.09
N ASP A 32 10.23 4.73 1.81
CA ASP A 32 10.22 4.22 0.44
C ASP A 32 9.01 3.38 0.10
N TYR A 33 8.34 2.84 1.11
CA TYR A 33 7.25 1.92 0.86
C TYR A 33 6.25 1.95 1.99
N VAL A 34 5.12 1.32 1.74
CA VAL A 34 4.05 1.19 2.71
C VAL A 34 3.83 -0.30 2.94
N LEU A 35 3.76 -0.68 4.19
CA LEU A 35 3.48 -2.07 4.54
C LEU A 35 1.97 -2.24 4.63
N VAL A 36 1.42 -3.11 3.79
CA VAL A 36 -0.01 -3.33 3.71
C VAL A 36 -0.30 -4.78 4.05
N ARG A 37 -1.20 -4.99 4.99
CA ARG A 37 -1.64 -6.33 5.33
C ARG A 37 -2.87 -6.67 4.49
N THR A 38 -2.81 -7.75 3.76
CA THR A 38 -3.90 -8.09 2.85
C THR A 38 -5.17 -8.45 3.60
N ALA A 39 -6.29 -8.14 2.97
CA ALA A 39 -7.61 -8.50 3.50
C ALA A 39 -7.96 -9.88 2.97
N SER A 40 -7.33 -10.89 3.51
CA SER A 40 -7.55 -12.26 3.06
C SER A 40 -7.59 -13.18 4.26
N LEU A 41 -8.02 -14.41 4.02
CA LEU A 41 -8.17 -15.38 5.08
C LEU A 41 -6.84 -15.63 5.79
N VAL A 42 -5.78 -15.68 5.01
CA VAL A 42 -4.43 -15.77 5.53
C VAL A 42 -3.74 -14.46 5.17
N PRO A 43 -3.65 -13.51 6.08
CA PRO A 43 -3.08 -12.20 5.74
C PRO A 43 -1.61 -12.31 5.37
N VAL A 44 -1.23 -11.53 4.40
CA VAL A 44 0.14 -11.46 3.91
C VAL A 44 0.54 -10.00 3.87
N ASP A 45 1.80 -9.72 4.15
CA ASP A 45 2.30 -8.36 4.08
C ASP A 45 2.72 -8.03 2.66
N LEU A 46 2.30 -6.88 2.18
CA LEU A 46 2.71 -6.36 0.88
C LEU A 46 3.59 -5.14 1.10
N TYR A 47 4.69 -5.08 0.37
CA TYR A 47 5.64 -3.98 0.45
C TYR A 47 5.43 -3.07 -0.74
N VAL A 48 4.46 -2.19 -0.62
CA VAL A 48 4.01 -1.37 -1.74
C VAL A 48 4.87 -0.12 -1.85
N PRO A 49 5.52 0.10 -2.99
CA PRO A 49 6.31 1.33 -3.15
C PRO A 49 5.43 2.55 -2.98
N ARG A 50 5.87 3.52 -2.21
CA ARG A 50 5.06 4.70 -1.99
C ARG A 50 4.73 5.43 -3.29
N ALA A 51 5.63 5.36 -4.26
CA ALA A 51 5.40 6.00 -5.54
C ALA A 51 4.22 5.40 -6.29
N GLU A 52 3.81 4.19 -5.95
CA GLU A 52 2.68 3.54 -6.60
C GLU A 52 1.35 3.88 -5.94
N VAL A 53 1.39 4.50 -4.78
CA VAL A 53 0.18 4.80 -4.04
C VAL A 53 -0.29 6.19 -4.38
N THR A 54 -1.55 6.32 -4.76
CA THR A 54 -2.15 7.62 -5.02
C THR A 54 -3.33 7.81 -4.10
N THR A 55 -3.66 9.06 -3.82
CA THR A 55 -4.81 9.39 -3.01
C THR A 55 -5.88 9.98 -3.92
N SER A 56 -7.08 9.44 -3.82
CA SER A 56 -8.18 9.90 -4.63
C SER A 56 -9.45 9.80 -3.83
N ALA A 57 -10.16 10.91 -3.67
CA ALA A 57 -11.45 10.94 -2.98
C ALA A 57 -11.34 10.26 -1.61
N ASP A 58 -10.31 10.60 -0.84
CA ASP A 58 -10.08 10.05 0.49
C ASP A 58 -9.73 8.59 0.51
N ARG A 59 -9.36 8.03 -0.62
CA ARG A 59 -8.95 6.63 -0.68
C ARG A 59 -7.55 6.51 -1.18
N LEU A 60 -6.84 5.53 -0.62
CA LEU A 60 -5.53 5.16 -1.14
C LEU A 60 -5.74 4.13 -2.22
N ARG A 61 -5.07 4.30 -3.34
CA ARG A 61 -5.24 3.43 -4.48
C ARG A 61 -3.91 3.12 -5.13
N VAL A 62 -3.87 1.97 -5.76
CA VAL A 62 -2.78 1.60 -6.66
C VAL A 62 -3.39 1.21 -7.98
N ALA A 63 -2.58 1.27 -9.04
CA ALA A 63 -3.08 1.05 -10.39
C ALA A 63 -3.28 -0.42 -10.74
N VAL A 64 -2.83 -1.32 -9.88
CA VAL A 64 -2.89 -2.76 -10.18
C VAL A 64 -3.99 -3.41 -9.35
N GLY A 65 -4.46 -4.56 -9.78
CA GLY A 65 -5.44 -5.32 -9.03
C GLY A 65 -4.81 -6.11 -7.90
N ARG A 66 -5.67 -6.78 -7.12
CA ARG A 66 -5.19 -7.53 -5.95
C ARG A 66 -4.18 -8.61 -6.31
N GLY A 67 -4.47 -9.38 -7.35
CA GLY A 67 -3.57 -10.46 -7.73
C GLY A 67 -2.21 -9.96 -8.15
N GLU A 68 -2.20 -8.90 -8.94
CA GLU A 68 -0.94 -8.34 -9.39
C GLU A 68 -0.19 -7.68 -8.25
N ALA A 69 -0.91 -7.04 -7.34
CA ALA A 69 -0.28 -6.45 -6.17
C ALA A 69 0.41 -7.52 -5.34
N TYR A 70 -0.25 -8.64 -5.14
CA TYR A 70 0.35 -9.73 -4.41
C TYR A 70 1.61 -10.23 -5.12
N ASP A 71 1.50 -10.48 -6.41
CA ASP A 71 2.65 -11.00 -7.17
C ASP A 71 3.85 -10.07 -7.11
N ARG A 72 3.60 -8.77 -7.19
CA ARG A 72 4.68 -7.79 -7.23
C ARG A 72 5.26 -7.51 -5.87
N TRP A 73 4.43 -7.46 -4.86
CA TRP A 73 4.82 -6.81 -3.60
C TRP A 73 4.75 -7.69 -2.37
N HIS A 74 4.53 -8.96 -2.52
CA HIS A 74 4.48 -9.83 -1.34
C HIS A 74 5.87 -10.13 -0.77
N ARG A 75 6.90 -9.68 -1.44
CA ARG A 75 8.27 -9.83 -0.96
C ARG A 75 8.82 -8.48 -0.55
N PRO A 76 9.71 -8.46 0.44
CA PRO A 76 10.34 -7.20 0.79
C PRO A 76 11.04 -6.59 -0.39
N LEU A 77 11.01 -5.27 -0.46
CA LEU A 77 11.73 -4.57 -1.50
C LEU A 77 13.22 -4.81 -1.33
N LYS A 78 13.89 -4.98 -2.43
CA LYS A 78 15.32 -5.14 -2.40
C LYS A 78 15.98 -3.84 -2.03
N ARG A 79 17.01 -3.96 -1.22
CA ARG A 79 17.74 -2.80 -0.80
C ARG A 79 19.18 -2.94 -1.23
N ALA A 80 19.88 -1.83 -1.24
CA ALA A 80 21.29 -1.86 -1.56
C ALA A 80 22.00 -2.77 -0.54
N PRO A 81 22.99 -3.50 -1.00
CA PRO A 81 23.63 -4.47 -0.11
C PRO A 81 24.44 -3.86 1.02
N HIS A 82 24.54 -2.58 1.05
CA HIS A 82 25.30 -1.96 2.12
C HIS A 82 24.63 -2.13 3.47
N GLU A 83 23.40 -2.43 3.47
CA GLU A 83 22.77 -2.59 4.76
C GLU A 83 22.94 -3.96 5.29
#